data_45a43ea67903242147c07af42b1c1ada
#
_entry.id   45a43ea67903242147c07af42b1c1ada
#
_cell.length_a   1.000
_cell.length_b   1.000
_cell.length_c   1.000
_cell.angle_alpha   90.00
_cell.angle_beta   90.00
_cell.angle_gamma   90.00
#
_symmetry.space_group_name_H-M   'P 1'
#
loop_
_entity.id
_entity.type
_entity.pdbx_description
1 polymer ?
#
loop_
_entity_poly.entity_id
_entity_poly.type
_entity_poly.pdbx_seq_one_letter_code
_entity_poly.pdbx_strand_id
1 'polypeptide(L)'
;GKVEKKSTIPDKMLSEEELDNGYYLACMVRLVEDCIFTIPAESRIENPKILINTELEIANPSPAVTKYLLKPKVKSGNSLLLSYRKLDLIDYTGTAPRISDEIYGRISKLGDQVTVTVSRTNGFPEIINAEAGDTRDKNYGIAIDIGTTTLVTILVDLNKGEIIGRNSAMNSQITYGEDLVTRTAIARKQEGLKRLQKTVVDSLNGVILGMLEDAEVSPDEVNDISVGGNTVMNHLFAGLESGYLEIANI
;
A
#
# COMPACT_ATOMS: atom_id res chain seq x y z
N GLY A 1 10.50 31.46 29.79
CA GLY A 1 9.47 30.74 30.54
C GLY A 1 10.06 29.60 31.33
N LYS A 2 9.33 29.06 32.28
CA LYS A 2 9.80 28.00 33.16
C LYS A 2 9.11 26.69 32.86
N VAL A 3 9.86 25.61 32.82
CA VAL A 3 9.35 24.25 32.64
C VAL A 3 9.76 23.37 33.82
N GLU A 4 8.90 22.43 34.21
CA GLU A 4 9.20 21.39 35.19
C GLU A 4 9.40 20.05 34.48
N LYS A 5 10.47 19.33 34.85
CA LYS A 5 10.68 17.95 34.34
C LYS A 5 9.73 16.98 35.06
N LYS A 6 8.98 16.17 34.31
CA LYS A 6 8.04 15.19 34.86
C LYS A 6 8.71 13.97 35.50
N SER A 7 9.89 13.59 35.05
CA SER A 7 10.68 12.45 35.53
C SER A 7 12.12 12.56 35.04
N THR A 8 13.00 11.69 35.55
CA THR A 8 14.35 11.50 34.99
C THR A 8 14.24 11.09 33.51
N ILE A 9 14.90 11.87 32.64
CA ILE A 9 15.01 11.55 31.21
C ILE A 9 15.77 10.23 31.10
N PRO A 10 15.31 9.23 30.32
CA PRO A 10 16.11 8.04 30.07
C PRO A 10 17.45 8.46 29.45
N ASP A 11 18.56 8.03 30.00
CA ASP A 11 19.95 8.44 29.68
C ASP A 11 20.41 8.23 28.21
N LYS A 12 19.49 7.88 27.31
CA LYS A 12 19.81 7.54 25.93
C LYS A 12 19.07 8.36 24.85
N MET A 13 18.20 9.28 25.24
CA MET A 13 17.38 10.02 24.26
C MET A 13 17.92 11.41 23.92
N LEU A 14 18.73 11.99 24.77
CA LEU A 14 19.45 13.24 24.53
C LEU A 14 20.88 13.06 25.02
N SER A 15 21.84 13.60 24.29
CA SER A 15 23.25 13.65 24.69
C SER A 15 23.46 14.64 25.85
N GLU A 16 24.56 14.51 26.60
CA GLU A 16 24.92 15.46 27.66
C GLU A 16 25.03 16.89 27.10
N GLU A 17 25.60 17.04 25.91
CA GLU A 17 25.75 18.32 25.22
C GLU A 17 24.41 18.97 24.88
N GLU A 18 23.42 18.19 24.45
CA GLU A 18 22.06 18.68 24.19
C GLU A 18 21.35 19.11 25.46
N LEU A 19 21.52 18.35 26.55
CA LEU A 19 20.95 18.70 27.85
C LEU A 19 21.56 19.99 28.42
N ASP A 20 22.87 20.18 28.26
CA ASP A 20 23.60 21.40 28.70
C ASP A 20 23.21 22.61 27.84
N ASN A 21 22.89 22.40 26.57
CA ASN A 21 22.36 23.44 25.67
C ASN A 21 20.86 23.74 25.89
N GLY A 22 20.22 23.10 26.87
CA GLY A 22 18.84 23.39 27.26
C GLY A 22 17.80 22.72 26.41
N TYR A 23 18.12 21.63 25.69
CA TYR A 23 17.16 20.80 24.98
C TYR A 23 16.34 19.95 25.95
N TYR A 24 15.09 19.74 25.61
CA TYR A 24 14.16 18.92 26.38
C TYR A 24 13.30 18.07 25.45
N LEU A 25 12.96 16.85 25.88
CA LEU A 25 11.91 16.07 25.25
C LEU A 25 10.54 16.65 25.61
N ALA A 26 9.77 17.09 24.65
CA ALA A 26 8.48 17.76 24.88
C ALA A 26 7.49 16.91 25.70
N CYS A 27 7.50 15.58 25.54
CA CYS A 27 6.67 14.66 26.32
C CYS A 27 7.07 14.54 27.80
N MET A 28 8.31 14.94 28.16
CA MET A 28 8.89 14.81 29.50
C MET A 28 8.89 16.12 30.31
N VAL A 29 8.30 17.19 29.76
CA VAL A 29 8.22 18.49 30.43
C VAL A 29 6.78 18.91 30.66
N ARG A 30 6.56 19.72 31.69
CA ARG A 30 5.31 20.40 31.99
C ARG A 30 5.54 21.89 31.96
N LEU A 31 4.68 22.63 31.26
CA LEU A 31 4.68 24.07 31.26
C LEU A 31 4.07 24.59 32.56
N VAL A 32 4.76 25.50 33.21
CA VAL A 32 4.29 26.16 34.44
C VAL A 32 4.08 27.66 34.27
N GLU A 33 4.58 28.21 33.15
CA GLU A 33 4.41 29.59 32.73
C GLU A 33 4.29 29.68 31.21
N ASP A 34 3.94 30.86 30.70
CA ASP A 34 3.98 31.12 29.25
C ASP A 34 5.42 31.01 28.74
N CYS A 35 5.64 30.13 27.76
CA CYS A 35 6.96 29.80 27.24
C CYS A 35 7.01 29.94 25.72
N ILE A 36 8.17 30.34 25.21
CA ILE A 36 8.49 30.27 23.79
C ILE A 36 9.49 29.13 23.63
N PHE A 37 9.17 28.20 22.72
CA PHE A 37 10.04 27.07 22.37
C PHE A 37 10.54 27.20 20.96
N THR A 38 11.80 26.87 20.77
CA THR A 38 12.37 26.65 19.45
C THR A 38 12.39 25.15 19.19
N ILE A 39 11.69 24.70 18.15
CA ILE A 39 11.75 23.32 17.69
C ILE A 39 12.91 23.23 16.70
N PRO A 40 13.96 22.43 16.98
CA PRO A 40 15.07 22.25 16.05
C PRO A 40 14.59 21.74 14.69
N ALA A 41 15.29 22.12 13.61
CA ALA A 41 14.90 21.73 12.24
C ALA A 41 14.86 20.20 12.07
N GLU A 42 15.81 19.50 12.68
CA GLU A 42 15.90 18.03 12.70
C GLU A 42 14.75 17.34 13.45
N SER A 43 14.08 18.05 14.35
CA SER A 43 12.90 17.57 15.09
C SER A 43 11.58 17.97 14.44
N ARG A 44 11.63 18.78 13.38
CA ARG A 44 10.44 19.15 12.64
C ARG A 44 10.15 18.08 11.59
N ILE A 45 8.91 17.61 11.54
CA ILE A 45 8.44 16.76 10.45
C ILE A 45 8.17 17.66 9.22
N GLU A 46 9.19 18.42 8.80
CA GLU A 46 9.16 19.15 7.54
C GLU A 46 9.63 18.18 6.46
N ASN A 47 8.71 17.52 5.78
CA ASN A 47 8.94 16.49 4.77
C ASN A 47 9.80 15.34 5.33
N PRO A 48 9.20 14.23 5.77
CA PRO A 48 9.97 13.05 6.07
C PRO A 48 10.83 12.78 4.83
N LYS A 49 12.17 12.85 4.97
CA LYS A 49 13.09 12.34 3.96
C LYS A 49 12.87 10.84 3.90
N ILE A 50 11.83 10.46 3.18
CA ILE A 50 11.60 9.07 2.87
C ILE A 50 12.79 8.69 2.02
N LEU A 51 13.56 7.71 2.48
CA LEU A 51 14.65 7.10 1.71
C LEU A 51 14.05 6.36 0.51
N ILE A 52 13.55 7.14 -0.46
CA ILE A 52 12.95 6.63 -1.69
C ILE A 52 14.07 6.33 -2.73
N ASN A 53 15.32 6.57 -2.40
CA ASN A 53 16.46 6.41 -3.31
C ASN A 53 17.03 4.99 -3.30
N THR A 54 16.18 3.98 -3.36
CA THR A 54 16.65 2.64 -3.71
C THR A 54 16.42 2.46 -5.20
N GLU A 55 17.46 2.50 -5.99
CA GLU A 55 17.46 2.00 -7.37
C GLU A 55 17.34 0.47 -7.25
N LEU A 56 16.12 -0.04 -7.22
CA LEU A 56 15.84 -1.46 -7.28
C LEU A 56 15.74 -1.83 -8.77
N GLU A 57 16.82 -2.32 -9.32
CA GLU A 57 16.77 -3.02 -10.60
C GLU A 57 16.40 -4.49 -10.33
N ILE A 58 15.22 -4.90 -10.73
CA ILE A 58 14.80 -6.30 -10.68
C ILE A 58 15.22 -6.96 -11.99
N ALA A 59 16.35 -7.62 -11.97
CA ALA A 59 16.77 -8.45 -13.08
C ALA A 59 15.81 -9.64 -13.24
N ASN A 60 15.19 -9.78 -14.42
CA ASN A 60 14.22 -10.83 -14.75
C ASN A 60 12.98 -10.86 -13.82
N PRO A 61 12.09 -9.86 -13.89
CA PRO A 61 10.89 -9.83 -13.09
C PRO A 61 10.00 -11.06 -13.36
N SER A 62 9.49 -11.66 -12.29
CA SER A 62 8.52 -12.76 -12.36
C SER A 62 7.28 -12.37 -11.56
N PRO A 63 6.43 -11.49 -12.13
CA PRO A 63 5.27 -10.97 -11.42
C PRO A 63 4.24 -12.08 -11.17
N ALA A 64 3.55 -12.01 -10.03
CA ALA A 64 2.44 -12.90 -9.74
C ALA A 64 1.24 -12.67 -10.68
N VAL A 65 1.16 -11.49 -11.28
CA VAL A 65 0.10 -11.09 -12.20
C VAL A 65 0.68 -10.79 -13.58
N THR A 66 0.19 -11.49 -14.59
CA THR A 66 0.70 -11.41 -15.97
C THR A 66 -0.46 -11.27 -16.96
N LYS A 67 -0.27 -10.49 -18.02
CA LYS A 67 -1.26 -10.32 -19.10
C LYS A 67 -0.96 -11.20 -20.31
N TYR A 68 -2.00 -11.79 -20.87
CA TYR A 68 -1.93 -12.66 -22.07
C TYR A 68 -2.93 -12.22 -23.12
N LEU A 69 -2.49 -12.10 -24.36
CA LEU A 69 -3.37 -11.80 -25.50
C LEU A 69 -4.00 -13.07 -26.03
N LEU A 70 -5.32 -13.12 -25.98
CA LEU A 70 -6.11 -14.19 -26.57
C LEU A 70 -6.64 -13.77 -27.93
N LYS A 71 -6.42 -14.62 -28.95
CA LYS A 71 -7.00 -14.48 -30.29
C LYS A 71 -7.98 -15.62 -30.49
N PRO A 72 -9.31 -15.40 -30.36
CA PRO A 72 -10.28 -16.46 -30.54
C PRO A 72 -10.20 -17.02 -31.97
N LYS A 73 -9.97 -18.32 -32.06
CA LYS A 73 -9.93 -19.04 -33.37
C LYS A 73 -11.33 -19.48 -33.86
N VAL A 74 -12.41 -19.03 -33.23
CA VAL A 74 -13.72 -19.66 -33.42
C VAL A 74 -14.76 -18.74 -33.99
N LYS A 75 -15.29 -19.20 -35.08
CA LYS A 75 -16.58 -18.78 -35.67
C LYS A 75 -17.68 -19.69 -35.13
N SER A 76 -18.66 -19.13 -34.38
CA SER A 76 -19.96 -19.75 -34.08
C SER A 76 -20.09 -20.65 -32.84
N GLY A 77 -21.07 -20.35 -32.01
CA GLY A 77 -21.68 -21.19 -30.97
C GLY A 77 -21.00 -21.20 -29.62
N ASN A 78 -21.55 -21.93 -28.65
CA ASN A 78 -21.07 -22.15 -27.26
C ASN A 78 -19.59 -22.58 -27.11
N SER A 79 -18.85 -22.54 -28.17
CA SER A 79 -17.47 -22.96 -28.35
C SER A 79 -16.44 -21.94 -27.86
N LEU A 80 -16.84 -20.69 -27.59
CA LEU A 80 -15.91 -19.66 -27.14
C LEU A 80 -15.20 -20.07 -25.82
N LEU A 81 -15.95 -20.66 -24.89
CA LEU A 81 -15.43 -21.14 -23.61
C LEU A 81 -14.39 -22.24 -23.79
N LEU A 82 -14.61 -23.16 -24.70
CA LEU A 82 -13.67 -24.25 -24.99
C LEU A 82 -12.42 -23.74 -25.67
N SER A 83 -12.52 -22.67 -26.47
CA SER A 83 -11.38 -22.05 -27.13
C SER A 83 -10.50 -21.29 -26.12
N TYR A 84 -11.09 -20.53 -25.22
CA TYR A 84 -10.33 -19.85 -24.15
C TYR A 84 -9.74 -20.82 -23.14
N ARG A 85 -10.34 -21.98 -22.88
CA ARG A 85 -9.78 -23.03 -22.01
C ARG A 85 -8.67 -23.86 -22.67
N LYS A 86 -8.71 -24.02 -24.00
CA LYS A 86 -7.71 -24.81 -24.77
C LYS A 86 -6.54 -23.98 -25.27
N LEU A 87 -6.64 -22.67 -25.14
CA LEU A 87 -5.63 -21.78 -25.68
C LEU A 87 -4.38 -21.74 -24.80
N ASP A 88 -3.31 -21.45 -25.40
CA ASP A 88 -1.97 -21.09 -24.99
C ASP A 88 -1.74 -20.75 -23.48
N LEU A 89 -2.81 -20.46 -22.73
CA LEU A 89 -2.73 -20.25 -21.29
C LEU A 89 -2.28 -21.50 -20.53
N ILE A 90 -2.65 -22.71 -20.99
CA ILE A 90 -2.18 -23.96 -20.37
C ILE A 90 -0.69 -24.12 -20.59
N ASP A 91 -0.19 -23.78 -21.76
CA ASP A 91 1.23 -23.85 -22.09
C ASP A 91 2.06 -22.85 -21.25
N TYR A 92 1.46 -21.68 -20.93
CA TYR A 92 2.10 -20.65 -20.11
C TYR A 92 1.92 -20.86 -18.60
N THR A 93 0.82 -21.46 -18.17
CA THR A 93 0.45 -21.59 -16.76
C THR A 93 0.63 -22.99 -16.20
N GLY A 94 0.83 -24.00 -17.07
CA GLY A 94 0.94 -25.42 -16.70
C GLY A 94 -0.39 -26.06 -16.32
N THR A 95 -1.43 -25.27 -16.00
CA THR A 95 -2.78 -25.74 -15.64
C THR A 95 -3.83 -24.77 -16.18
N ALA A 96 -5.06 -25.26 -16.39
CA ALA A 96 -6.15 -24.39 -16.83
C ALA A 96 -6.47 -23.34 -15.76
N PRO A 97 -6.46 -22.03 -16.09
CA PRO A 97 -6.79 -20.99 -15.14
C PRO A 97 -8.27 -21.08 -14.70
N ARG A 98 -8.54 -20.70 -13.46
CA ARG A 98 -9.89 -20.47 -12.98
C ARG A 98 -10.46 -19.22 -13.63
N ILE A 99 -11.77 -19.23 -13.86
CA ILE A 99 -12.49 -18.07 -14.41
C ILE A 99 -13.84 -17.97 -13.70
N SER A 100 -14.22 -16.78 -13.26
CA SER A 100 -15.54 -16.51 -12.71
C SER A 100 -16.57 -16.33 -13.84
N ASP A 101 -17.86 -16.54 -13.53
CA ASP A 101 -18.95 -16.33 -14.49
C ASP A 101 -19.01 -14.86 -14.96
N GLU A 102 -18.66 -13.92 -14.09
CA GLU A 102 -18.59 -12.50 -14.41
C GLU A 102 -17.54 -12.21 -15.48
N ILE A 103 -16.30 -12.65 -15.24
CA ILE A 103 -15.18 -12.47 -16.20
C ILE A 103 -15.49 -13.19 -17.51
N TYR A 104 -16.08 -14.39 -17.43
CA TYR A 104 -16.52 -15.11 -18.62
C TYR A 104 -17.56 -14.33 -19.43
N GLY A 105 -18.58 -13.78 -18.76
CA GLY A 105 -19.59 -12.93 -19.39
C GLY A 105 -19.01 -11.65 -19.99
N ARG A 106 -17.94 -11.10 -19.37
CA ARG A 106 -17.19 -9.94 -19.88
C ARG A 106 -16.42 -10.32 -21.16
N ILE A 107 -15.65 -11.39 -21.14
CA ILE A 107 -14.86 -11.86 -22.31
C ILE A 107 -15.77 -12.08 -23.53
N SER A 108 -16.96 -12.63 -23.32
CA SER A 108 -17.90 -12.93 -24.42
C SER A 108 -18.42 -11.68 -25.14
N LYS A 109 -18.32 -10.51 -24.53
CA LYS A 109 -18.74 -9.20 -25.08
C LYS A 109 -17.61 -8.40 -25.70
N LEU A 110 -16.35 -8.79 -25.44
CA LEU A 110 -15.16 -8.17 -26.01
C LEU A 110 -14.93 -8.72 -27.42
N GLY A 111 -14.38 -7.90 -28.31
CA GLY A 111 -14.21 -8.24 -29.73
C GLY A 111 -13.23 -9.39 -30.00
N ASP A 112 -12.65 -9.42 -31.20
CA ASP A 112 -11.80 -10.53 -31.68
C ASP A 112 -10.44 -10.66 -31.00
N GLN A 113 -9.99 -9.64 -30.29
CA GLN A 113 -8.75 -9.63 -29.52
C GLN A 113 -9.08 -9.24 -28.06
N VAL A 114 -8.66 -10.08 -27.15
CA VAL A 114 -8.92 -9.90 -25.72
C VAL A 114 -7.64 -10.13 -24.96
N THR A 115 -7.19 -9.16 -24.17
CA THR A 115 -6.15 -9.36 -23.19
C THR A 115 -6.77 -9.81 -21.87
N VAL A 116 -6.28 -10.93 -21.33
CA VAL A 116 -6.67 -11.40 -19.99
C VAL A 116 -5.53 -11.21 -19.03
N THR A 117 -5.88 -10.81 -17.81
CA THR A 117 -4.94 -10.70 -16.69
C THR A 117 -5.08 -11.95 -15.84
N VAL A 118 -3.96 -12.65 -15.64
CA VAL A 118 -3.90 -13.91 -14.85
C VAL A 118 -3.08 -13.67 -13.58
N SER A 119 -3.68 -13.95 -12.44
CA SER A 119 -3.02 -13.97 -11.13
C SER A 119 -2.61 -15.39 -10.74
N ARG A 120 -1.42 -15.53 -10.12
CA ARG A 120 -0.94 -16.77 -9.50
C ARG A 120 -0.74 -16.62 -7.99
N THR A 121 -1.23 -15.56 -7.39
CA THR A 121 -1.04 -15.23 -5.97
C THR A 121 -1.49 -16.37 -5.05
N ASN A 122 -2.55 -17.11 -5.41
CA ASN A 122 -3.11 -18.19 -4.61
C ASN A 122 -2.59 -19.60 -5.00
N GLY A 123 -1.47 -19.68 -5.71
CA GLY A 123 -0.86 -20.94 -6.13
C GLY A 123 -1.53 -21.60 -7.34
N PHE A 124 -2.69 -21.12 -7.78
CA PHE A 124 -3.39 -21.56 -8.99
C PHE A 124 -3.62 -20.34 -9.90
N PRO A 125 -3.45 -20.50 -11.23
CA PRO A 125 -3.75 -19.41 -12.15
C PRO A 125 -5.25 -19.10 -12.13
N GLU A 126 -5.58 -17.81 -12.04
CA GLU A 126 -6.93 -17.28 -12.06
C GLU A 126 -7.00 -16.07 -12.98
N ILE A 127 -7.99 -16.04 -13.89
CA ILE A 127 -8.25 -14.86 -14.71
C ILE A 127 -9.03 -13.85 -13.86
N ILE A 128 -8.38 -12.73 -13.55
CA ILE A 128 -8.92 -11.69 -12.68
C ILE A 128 -9.48 -10.49 -13.45
N ASN A 129 -9.07 -10.31 -14.73
CA ASN A 129 -9.55 -9.23 -15.58
C ASN A 129 -9.53 -9.63 -17.07
N ALA A 130 -10.32 -8.93 -17.87
CA ALA A 130 -10.33 -9.06 -19.33
C ALA A 130 -10.59 -7.70 -19.98
N GLU A 131 -9.81 -7.37 -21.01
CA GLU A 131 -9.81 -6.09 -21.70
C GLU A 131 -9.84 -6.30 -23.21
N ALA A 132 -10.45 -5.35 -23.95
CA ALA A 132 -10.46 -5.39 -25.41
C ALA A 132 -9.09 -5.01 -25.98
N GLY A 133 -8.67 -5.67 -27.05
CA GLY A 133 -7.42 -5.39 -27.75
C GLY A 133 -6.19 -5.96 -27.06
N ASP A 134 -5.02 -5.45 -27.44
CA ASP A 134 -3.72 -5.81 -26.84
C ASP A 134 -3.29 -4.75 -25.84
N THR A 135 -3.40 -5.08 -24.55
CA THR A 135 -3.03 -4.20 -23.41
C THR A 135 -1.92 -4.83 -22.56
N ARG A 136 -1.13 -5.76 -23.14
CA ARG A 136 -0.08 -6.47 -22.40
C ARG A 136 1.04 -5.56 -21.90
N ASP A 137 1.28 -4.46 -22.57
CA ASP A 137 2.24 -3.42 -22.20
C ASP A 137 1.81 -2.60 -20.97
N LYS A 138 0.53 -2.64 -20.60
CA LYS A 138 -0.06 -1.90 -19.50
C LYS A 138 -0.33 -2.83 -18.30
N ASN A 139 0.71 -3.16 -17.57
CA ASN A 139 0.64 -4.08 -16.43
C ASN A 139 1.41 -3.50 -15.24
N TYR A 140 0.69 -2.83 -14.35
CA TYR A 140 1.29 -2.11 -13.24
C TYR A 140 0.91 -2.72 -11.90
N GLY A 141 1.80 -2.54 -10.92
CA GLY A 141 1.58 -2.92 -9.54
C GLY A 141 1.91 -1.77 -8.59
N ILE A 142 1.29 -1.77 -7.42
CA ILE A 142 1.55 -0.79 -6.37
C ILE A 142 2.06 -1.51 -5.12
N ALA A 143 3.22 -1.08 -4.61
CA ALA A 143 3.69 -1.44 -3.29
C ALA A 143 3.38 -0.31 -2.30
N ILE A 144 2.81 -0.67 -1.14
CA ILE A 144 2.37 0.26 -0.11
C ILE A 144 3.06 -0.10 1.21
N ASP A 145 3.70 0.88 1.84
CA ASP A 145 4.15 0.80 3.23
C ASP A 145 3.28 1.69 4.11
N ILE A 146 2.56 1.06 5.06
CA ILE A 146 1.70 1.76 6.01
C ILE A 146 2.46 1.98 7.31
N GLY A 147 3.22 3.08 7.36
CA GLY A 147 3.88 3.52 8.58
C GLY A 147 2.91 4.16 9.58
N THR A 148 3.32 4.22 10.84
CA THR A 148 2.56 4.91 11.89
C THR A 148 2.40 6.40 11.57
N THR A 149 3.46 7.02 11.06
CA THR A 149 3.52 8.46 10.76
C THR A 149 3.40 8.76 9.28
N THR A 150 3.91 7.89 8.42
CA THR A 150 4.06 8.13 6.98
C THR A 150 3.49 6.97 6.18
N LEU A 151 2.82 7.28 5.08
CA LEU A 151 2.40 6.35 4.04
C LEU A 151 3.33 6.50 2.85
N VAL A 152 3.81 5.41 2.31
CA VAL A 152 4.66 5.39 1.10
C VAL A 152 4.02 4.49 0.06
N THR A 153 3.99 4.95 -1.18
CA THR A 153 3.50 4.18 -2.31
C THR A 153 4.52 4.20 -3.44
N ILE A 154 4.70 3.06 -4.08
CA ILE A 154 5.61 2.87 -5.20
C ILE A 154 4.83 2.21 -6.33
N LEU A 155 4.85 2.81 -7.52
CA LEU A 155 4.27 2.26 -8.74
C LEU A 155 5.34 1.56 -9.55
N VAL A 156 5.06 0.33 -9.96
CA VAL A 156 6.01 -0.55 -10.66
C VAL A 156 5.42 -1.00 -11.99
N ASP A 157 6.18 -0.90 -13.07
CA ASP A 157 5.92 -1.63 -14.32
C ASP A 157 6.25 -3.11 -14.08
N LEU A 158 5.24 -3.97 -13.98
CA LEU A 158 5.40 -5.39 -13.67
C LEU A 158 6.06 -6.17 -14.80
N ASN A 159 6.01 -5.68 -16.03
CA ASN A 159 6.66 -6.33 -17.18
C ASN A 159 8.17 -6.12 -17.18
N LYS A 160 8.60 -4.94 -16.72
CA LYS A 160 10.02 -4.54 -16.73
C LYS A 160 10.68 -4.68 -15.35
N GLY A 161 9.90 -4.65 -14.26
CA GLY A 161 10.43 -4.58 -12.91
C GLY A 161 10.96 -3.19 -12.54
N GLU A 162 10.55 -2.16 -13.28
CA GLU A 162 11.00 -0.78 -13.12
C GLU A 162 10.05 0.01 -12.24
N ILE A 163 10.58 0.83 -11.36
CA ILE A 163 9.80 1.79 -10.60
C ILE A 163 9.52 3.01 -11.48
N ILE A 164 8.25 3.29 -11.74
CA ILE A 164 7.80 4.39 -12.60
C ILE A 164 7.14 5.54 -11.84
N GLY A 165 6.82 5.35 -10.57
CA GLY A 165 6.24 6.40 -9.74
C GLY A 165 6.47 6.15 -8.25
N ARG A 166 6.50 7.22 -7.48
CA ARG A 166 6.63 7.18 -6.01
C ARG A 166 5.88 8.35 -5.43
N ASN A 167 5.12 8.11 -4.38
CA ASN A 167 4.46 9.17 -3.64
C ASN A 167 4.40 8.84 -2.15
N SER A 168 4.22 9.86 -1.34
CA SER A 168 4.13 9.69 0.11
C SER A 168 3.32 10.81 0.75
N ALA A 169 2.71 10.50 1.88
CA ALA A 169 2.01 11.47 2.70
C ALA A 169 2.12 11.14 4.18
N MET A 170 1.78 12.09 5.03
CA MET A 170 1.54 11.82 6.43
C MET A 170 0.32 10.91 6.60
N ASN A 171 0.42 9.96 7.50
CA ASN A 171 -0.72 9.12 7.87
C ASN A 171 -1.72 9.96 8.68
N SER A 172 -2.85 10.30 8.07
CA SER A 172 -3.88 11.16 8.70
C SER A 172 -4.47 10.57 9.97
N GLN A 173 -4.22 9.29 10.30
CA GLN A 173 -4.60 8.71 11.59
C GLN A 173 -3.89 9.38 12.78
N ILE A 174 -2.85 10.19 12.55
CA ILE A 174 -2.19 10.99 13.60
C ILE A 174 -3.17 11.92 14.31
N THR A 175 -4.25 12.34 13.64
CA THR A 175 -5.32 13.15 14.24
C THR A 175 -6.09 12.43 15.34
N TYR A 176 -6.05 11.10 15.36
CA TYR A 176 -6.68 10.26 16.40
C TYR A 176 -5.66 9.79 17.45
N GLY A 177 -4.38 9.75 17.14
CA GLY A 177 -3.34 9.38 18.06
C GLY A 177 -1.97 9.36 17.37
N GLU A 178 -0.97 9.97 17.98
CA GLU A 178 0.38 10.05 17.45
C GLU A 178 1.09 8.68 17.48
N ASP A 179 0.72 7.84 18.44
CA ASP A 179 1.33 6.54 18.69
C ASP A 179 0.37 5.37 18.49
N LEU A 180 0.92 4.17 18.40
CA LEU A 180 0.17 2.93 18.19
C LEU A 180 -0.76 2.58 19.36
N VAL A 181 -0.34 2.86 20.61
CA VAL A 181 -1.11 2.51 21.80
C VAL A 181 -2.42 3.31 21.83
N THR A 182 -2.34 4.61 21.56
CA THR A 182 -3.51 5.48 21.49
C THR A 182 -4.48 5.03 20.40
N ARG A 183 -3.97 4.71 19.20
CA ARG A 183 -4.81 4.22 18.10
C ARG A 183 -5.46 2.88 18.42
N THR A 184 -4.70 1.96 19.03
CA THR A 184 -5.23 0.66 19.46
C THR A 184 -6.33 0.83 20.50
N ALA A 185 -6.16 1.75 21.47
CA ALA A 185 -7.19 2.05 22.46
C ALA A 185 -8.50 2.57 21.83
N ILE A 186 -8.40 3.42 20.81
CA ILE A 186 -9.56 3.90 20.04
C ILE A 186 -10.20 2.76 19.25
N ALA A 187 -9.39 1.90 18.63
CA ALA A 187 -9.84 0.79 17.82
C ALA A 187 -10.58 -0.32 18.59
N ARG A 188 -10.50 -0.36 19.94
CA ARG A 188 -11.29 -1.26 20.78
C ARG A 188 -12.80 -1.05 20.60
N LYS A 189 -13.22 0.15 20.23
CA LYS A 189 -14.62 0.44 19.88
C LYS A 189 -14.77 0.27 18.37
N GLN A 190 -15.80 -0.47 17.95
CA GLN A 190 -16.03 -0.72 16.53
C GLN A 190 -16.15 0.55 15.68
N GLU A 191 -16.75 1.61 16.22
CA GLU A 191 -16.79 2.92 15.53
C GLU A 191 -15.41 3.55 15.38
N GLY A 192 -14.56 3.44 16.42
CA GLY A 192 -13.19 3.92 16.37
C GLY A 192 -12.36 3.17 15.34
N LEU A 193 -12.48 1.84 15.27
CA LEU A 193 -11.83 1.00 14.27
C LEU A 193 -12.26 1.40 12.86
N LYS A 194 -13.55 1.54 12.60
CA LYS A 194 -14.07 1.98 11.29
C LYS A 194 -13.56 3.36 10.89
N ARG A 195 -13.46 4.30 11.83
CA ARG A 195 -12.93 5.64 11.56
C ARG A 195 -11.44 5.58 11.20
N LEU A 196 -10.64 4.84 11.97
CA LEU A 196 -9.21 4.67 11.70
C LEU A 196 -8.98 3.98 10.35
N GLN A 197 -9.73 2.91 10.06
CA GLN A 197 -9.68 2.24 8.76
C GLN A 197 -10.01 3.21 7.62
N LYS A 198 -11.15 3.89 7.72
CA LYS A 198 -11.56 4.85 6.68
C LYS A 198 -10.49 5.92 6.45
N THR A 199 -9.92 6.45 7.53
CA THR A 199 -8.92 7.52 7.44
C THR A 199 -7.65 7.06 6.71
N VAL A 200 -7.13 5.87 7.01
CA VAL A 200 -5.93 5.38 6.30
C VAL A 200 -6.23 5.03 4.85
N VAL A 201 -7.39 4.46 4.56
CA VAL A 201 -7.81 4.15 3.19
C VAL A 201 -8.00 5.42 2.37
N ASP A 202 -8.67 6.44 2.91
CA ASP A 202 -8.86 7.73 2.22
C ASP A 202 -7.50 8.40 1.95
N SER A 203 -6.57 8.36 2.91
CA SER A 203 -5.22 8.90 2.74
C SER A 203 -4.46 8.15 1.65
N LEU A 204 -4.50 6.81 1.66
CA LEU A 204 -3.86 5.97 0.64
C LEU A 204 -4.43 6.24 -0.75
N ASN A 205 -5.75 6.33 -0.87
CA ASN A 205 -6.39 6.65 -2.15
C ASN A 205 -5.91 8.00 -2.70
N GLY A 206 -5.79 9.02 -1.86
CA GLY A 206 -5.26 10.32 -2.28
C GLY A 206 -3.82 10.24 -2.78
N VAL A 207 -2.95 9.52 -2.07
CA VAL A 207 -1.55 9.33 -2.45
C VAL A 207 -1.42 8.52 -3.74
N ILE A 208 -2.19 7.44 -3.87
CA ILE A 208 -2.19 6.57 -5.04
C ILE A 208 -2.68 7.33 -6.28
N LEU A 209 -3.82 8.00 -6.19
CA LEU A 209 -4.39 8.72 -7.33
C LEU A 209 -3.44 9.81 -7.83
N GLY A 210 -2.82 10.59 -6.94
CA GLY A 210 -1.81 11.58 -7.33
C GLY A 210 -0.61 10.94 -8.02
N MET A 211 -0.11 9.80 -7.53
CA MET A 211 1.00 9.06 -8.14
C MET A 211 0.64 8.52 -9.54
N LEU A 212 -0.57 8.00 -9.71
CA LEU A 212 -1.05 7.49 -11.00
C LEU A 212 -1.24 8.62 -12.02
N GLU A 213 -1.75 9.78 -11.57
CA GLU A 213 -1.89 10.97 -12.42
C GLU A 213 -0.53 11.47 -12.90
N ASP A 214 0.45 11.59 -12.01
CA ASP A 214 1.82 12.02 -12.34
C ASP A 214 2.52 11.03 -13.31
N ALA A 215 2.20 9.74 -13.21
CA ALA A 215 2.76 8.70 -14.08
C ALA A 215 1.95 8.48 -15.37
N GLU A 216 0.85 9.18 -15.58
CA GLU A 216 -0.09 9.00 -16.70
C GLU A 216 -0.63 7.54 -16.81
N VAL A 217 -0.83 6.87 -15.66
CA VAL A 217 -1.36 5.51 -15.56
C VAL A 217 -2.79 5.53 -15.08
N SER A 218 -3.68 4.80 -15.79
CA SER A 218 -5.06 4.63 -15.37
C SER A 218 -5.17 3.67 -14.18
N PRO A 219 -6.05 3.92 -13.20
CA PRO A 219 -6.33 2.95 -12.13
C PRO A 219 -6.70 1.55 -12.63
N ASP A 220 -7.36 1.45 -13.78
CA ASP A 220 -7.75 0.17 -14.41
C ASP A 220 -6.55 -0.63 -14.95
N GLU A 221 -5.39 -0.01 -15.09
CA GLU A 221 -4.15 -0.64 -15.54
C GLU A 221 -3.31 -1.20 -14.37
N VAL A 222 -3.71 -0.91 -13.13
CA VAL A 222 -3.12 -1.47 -11.91
C VAL A 222 -3.74 -2.84 -11.62
N ASN A 223 -2.92 -3.88 -11.70
CA ASN A 223 -3.39 -5.27 -11.62
C ASN A 223 -2.95 -5.99 -10.34
N ASP A 224 -2.04 -5.40 -9.56
CA ASP A 224 -1.56 -5.99 -8.31
C ASP A 224 -1.28 -4.90 -7.27
N ILE A 225 -1.61 -5.19 -6.00
CA ILE A 225 -1.31 -4.30 -4.87
C ILE A 225 -0.74 -5.14 -3.73
N SER A 226 0.47 -4.77 -3.31
CA SER A 226 1.13 -5.35 -2.14
C SER A 226 1.17 -4.34 -1.00
N VAL A 227 0.69 -4.74 0.18
CA VAL A 227 0.60 -3.87 1.35
C VAL A 227 1.45 -4.42 2.47
N GLY A 228 2.36 -3.60 2.98
CA GLY A 228 3.18 -3.86 4.16
C GLY A 228 2.94 -2.82 5.25
N GLY A 229 3.35 -3.15 6.46
CA GLY A 229 3.28 -2.28 7.63
C GLY A 229 3.53 -3.05 8.91
N ASN A 230 3.65 -2.36 10.04
CA ASN A 230 3.68 -3.07 11.32
C ASN A 230 2.34 -3.75 11.62
N THR A 231 2.34 -4.69 12.56
CA THR A 231 1.18 -5.51 12.87
C THR A 231 -0.08 -4.69 13.18
N VAL A 232 0.03 -3.64 13.99
CA VAL A 232 -1.11 -2.79 14.35
C VAL A 232 -1.64 -2.05 13.14
N MET A 233 -0.76 -1.47 12.32
CA MET A 233 -1.18 -0.73 11.13
C MET A 233 -1.86 -1.64 10.11
N ASN A 234 -1.37 -2.87 9.92
CA ASN A 234 -2.02 -3.85 9.05
C ASN A 234 -3.42 -4.25 9.58
N HIS A 235 -3.59 -4.40 10.89
CA HIS A 235 -4.91 -4.67 11.49
C HIS A 235 -5.88 -3.49 11.28
N LEU A 236 -5.43 -2.26 11.55
CA LEU A 236 -6.25 -1.07 11.35
C LEU A 236 -6.66 -0.90 9.89
N PHE A 237 -5.74 -1.14 8.95
CA PHE A 237 -6.03 -1.12 7.52
C PHE A 237 -7.05 -2.18 7.12
N ALA A 238 -6.88 -3.42 7.61
CA ALA A 238 -7.80 -4.53 7.33
C ALA A 238 -9.14 -4.42 8.08
N GLY A 239 -9.29 -3.46 9.00
CA GLY A 239 -10.50 -3.34 9.83
C GLY A 239 -10.63 -4.46 10.86
N LEU A 240 -9.49 -5.02 11.30
CA LEU A 240 -9.42 -6.08 12.30
C LEU A 240 -9.12 -5.51 13.68
N GLU A 241 -9.71 -6.12 14.71
CA GLU A 241 -9.44 -5.74 16.09
C GLU A 241 -7.96 -5.99 16.43
N SER A 242 -7.33 -4.99 17.05
CA SER A 242 -5.93 -5.02 17.48
C SER A 242 -5.75 -4.98 19.00
N GLY A 243 -6.84 -4.93 19.77
CA GLY A 243 -6.79 -4.75 21.22
C GLY A 243 -6.06 -5.85 22.00
N TYR A 244 -5.93 -7.05 21.43
CA TYR A 244 -5.16 -8.14 22.03
C TYR A 244 -3.64 -7.99 21.84
N LEU A 245 -3.19 -7.13 20.93
CA LEU A 245 -1.76 -6.89 20.69
C LEU A 245 -1.08 -6.11 21.83
N GLU A 246 -1.87 -5.36 22.64
CA GLU A 246 -1.36 -4.69 23.83
C GLU A 246 -1.02 -5.65 24.96
N ILE A 247 -1.60 -6.86 24.98
CA ILE A 247 -1.42 -7.86 26.04
C ILE A 247 -0.16 -8.69 25.80
N ALA A 248 0.27 -8.83 24.56
CA ALA A 248 1.56 -9.38 24.23
C ALA A 248 2.61 -8.29 24.49
N ASN A 249 3.33 -8.40 25.62
CA ASN A 249 4.50 -7.58 25.90
C ASN A 249 5.46 -7.64 24.70
N ILE A 250 5.31 -6.69 23.77
CA ILE A 250 6.20 -6.46 22.65
C ILE A 250 7.21 -5.41 23.08
#